data_a08062a9a83e6fda84356209c66dd6f0
#
_entry.id   a08062a9a83e6fda84356209c66dd6f0
#
_cell.length_a   1.000
_cell.length_b   1.000
_cell.length_c   1.000
_cell.angle_alpha   90.00
_cell.angle_beta   90.00
_cell.angle_gamma   90.00
#
_symmetry.space_group_name_H-M   'P 1'
#
loop_
_entity.id
_entity.type
_entity.pdbx_description
1 polymer ?
#
loop_
_entity_poly.entity_id
_entity_poly.type
_entity_poly.pdbx_seq_one_letter_code
_entity_poly.pdbx_strand_id
1 'polypeptide(L)'
;MTAEQWKAQIQAQQDAIASLQSQIDKLNASIHFVEANRYYNGVQYNQHQLKKQEQVQQMQKQLEEQKKKLEDMQEGARKAGFGNAVYEP
;
A
#
# COMPACT_ATOMS: atom_id res chain seq x y z
N MET A 1 6.15 26.36 1.43
CA MET A 1 4.89 25.78 0.92
C MET A 1 3.70 26.46 1.59
N THR A 2 2.62 26.65 0.85
CA THR A 2 1.37 27.16 1.41
C THR A 2 0.60 26.05 2.12
N ALA A 3 -0.39 26.42 2.95
CA ALA A 3 -1.29 25.47 3.58
C ALA A 3 -1.99 24.58 2.57
N GLU A 4 -2.42 25.15 1.45
CA GLU A 4 -3.11 24.43 0.38
C GLU A 4 -2.18 23.43 -0.32
N GLN A 5 -0.91 23.79 -0.53
CA GLN A 5 0.08 22.87 -1.10
C GLN A 5 0.36 21.69 -0.17
N TRP A 6 0.53 21.94 1.13
CA TRP A 6 0.70 20.89 2.12
C TRP A 6 -0.50 19.95 2.14
N LYS A 7 -1.70 20.52 2.22
CA LYS A 7 -2.95 19.74 2.26
C LYS A 7 -3.10 18.89 1.01
N ALA A 8 -2.85 19.45 -0.17
CA ALA A 8 -2.99 18.73 -1.44
C ALA A 8 -1.99 17.56 -1.53
N GLN A 9 -0.74 17.78 -1.11
CA GLN A 9 0.29 16.72 -1.14
C GLN A 9 -0.01 15.62 -0.14
N ILE A 10 -0.45 15.96 1.06
CA ILE A 10 -0.82 14.99 2.09
C ILE A 10 -2.02 14.18 1.62
N GLN A 11 -3.03 14.83 1.05
CA GLN A 11 -4.22 14.14 0.50
C GLN A 11 -3.83 13.19 -0.63
N ALA A 12 -2.97 13.61 -1.55
CA ALA A 12 -2.50 12.76 -2.64
C ALA A 12 -1.74 11.53 -2.10
N GLN A 13 -0.96 11.71 -1.03
CA GLN A 13 -0.24 10.61 -0.40
C GLN A 13 -1.19 9.63 0.29
N GLN A 14 -2.22 10.15 0.97
CA GLN A 14 -3.27 9.31 1.57
C GLN A 14 -4.02 8.49 0.49
N ASP A 15 -4.33 9.11 -0.63
CA ASP A 15 -5.00 8.44 -1.75
C ASP A 15 -4.12 7.35 -2.36
N ALA A 16 -2.82 7.60 -2.50
CA ALA A 16 -1.85 6.62 -2.99
C ALA A 16 -1.76 5.41 -2.05
N ILE A 17 -1.76 5.65 -0.73
CA ILE A 17 -1.75 4.57 0.27
C ILE A 17 -3.03 3.74 0.17
N ALA A 18 -4.19 4.38 0.08
CA ALA A 18 -5.47 3.69 -0.04
C ALA A 18 -5.54 2.85 -1.32
N SER A 19 -5.05 3.37 -2.44
CA SER A 19 -4.98 2.66 -3.71
C SER A 19 -4.07 1.42 -3.62
N LEU A 20 -2.88 1.57 -3.04
CA LEU A 20 -1.93 0.47 -2.86
C LEU A 20 -2.51 -0.60 -1.93
N GLN A 21 -3.15 -0.21 -0.83
CA GLN A 21 -3.82 -1.14 0.08
C GLN A 21 -4.90 -1.94 -0.64
N SER A 22 -5.71 -1.27 -1.47
CA SER A 22 -6.75 -1.94 -2.26
C SER A 22 -6.16 -2.96 -3.24
N GLN A 23 -5.05 -2.62 -3.90
CA GLN A 23 -4.36 -3.54 -4.81
C GLN A 23 -3.82 -4.76 -4.06
N ILE A 24 -3.23 -4.54 -2.88
CA ILE A 24 -2.73 -5.63 -2.01
C ILE A 24 -3.88 -6.56 -1.63
N ASP A 25 -4.99 -5.99 -1.19
CA ASP A 25 -6.16 -6.77 -0.74
C ASP A 25 -6.73 -7.63 -1.88
N LYS A 26 -6.84 -7.06 -3.07
CA LYS A 26 -7.33 -7.78 -4.26
C LYS A 26 -6.40 -8.91 -4.67
N LEU A 27 -5.09 -8.64 -4.71
CA LEU A 27 -4.11 -9.65 -5.07
C LEU A 27 -4.08 -10.76 -4.03
N ASN A 28 -4.08 -10.41 -2.75
CA ASN A 28 -4.08 -11.37 -1.65
C ASN A 28 -5.33 -12.25 -1.68
N ALA A 29 -6.50 -11.68 -1.95
CA ALA A 29 -7.75 -12.41 -2.08
C ALA A 29 -7.76 -13.39 -3.26
N SER A 30 -6.91 -13.18 -4.26
CA SER A 30 -6.80 -14.06 -5.43
C SER A 30 -5.86 -15.25 -5.22
N ILE A 31 -5.20 -15.34 -4.06
CA ILE A 31 -4.22 -16.40 -3.79
C ILE A 31 -4.94 -17.63 -3.23
N HIS A 32 -4.86 -18.75 -3.96
CA HIS A 32 -5.43 -20.02 -3.56
C HIS A 32 -4.45 -21.13 -3.89
N PHE A 33 -4.19 -22.01 -2.94
CA PHE A 33 -3.39 -23.20 -3.17
C PHE A 33 -4.30 -24.42 -3.32
N VAL A 34 -3.89 -25.36 -4.16
CA VAL A 34 -4.58 -26.62 -4.37
C VAL A 34 -3.68 -27.80 -3.96
N GLU A 35 -4.29 -28.96 -3.74
CA GLU A 35 -3.52 -30.18 -3.54
C GLU A 35 -2.92 -30.59 -4.89
N ALA A 36 -1.60 -30.41 -5.05
CA ALA A 36 -0.91 -30.57 -6.32
C ALA A 36 -1.03 -31.98 -6.89
N ASN A 37 -1.19 -33.00 -6.03
CA ASN A 37 -1.33 -34.39 -6.44
C ASN A 37 -2.73 -34.76 -6.90
N ARG A 38 -3.74 -33.91 -6.67
CA ARG A 38 -5.15 -34.18 -7.04
C ARG A 38 -5.60 -33.46 -8.30
N TYR A 39 -4.87 -32.43 -8.71
CA TYR A 39 -5.27 -31.56 -9.82
C TYR A 39 -4.23 -31.58 -10.93
N TYR A 40 -4.69 -31.61 -12.16
CA TYR A 40 -3.83 -31.48 -13.33
C TYR A 40 -3.11 -30.12 -13.29
N ASN A 41 -1.78 -30.16 -13.46
CA ASN A 41 -0.90 -28.97 -13.35
C ASN A 41 -0.97 -28.27 -11.99
N GLY A 42 -1.34 -28.99 -10.91
CA GLY A 42 -1.46 -28.41 -9.58
C GLY A 42 -0.15 -27.81 -9.05
N VAL A 43 1.00 -28.42 -9.35
CA VAL A 43 2.32 -27.90 -8.97
C VAL A 43 2.57 -26.55 -9.62
N GLN A 44 2.35 -26.43 -10.92
CA GLN A 44 2.53 -25.20 -11.67
C GLN A 44 1.56 -24.11 -11.20
N TYR A 45 0.32 -24.47 -10.94
CA TYR A 45 -0.68 -23.58 -10.38
C TYR A 45 -0.20 -22.99 -9.05
N ASN A 46 0.27 -23.83 -8.14
CA ASN A 46 0.75 -23.40 -6.83
C ASN A 46 2.01 -22.53 -6.94
N GLN A 47 2.89 -22.76 -7.92
CA GLN A 47 4.04 -21.92 -8.18
C GLN A 47 3.60 -20.49 -8.57
N HIS A 48 2.55 -20.35 -9.37
CA HIS A 48 1.97 -19.05 -9.70
C HIS A 48 1.40 -18.36 -8.45
N GLN A 49 0.78 -19.12 -7.56
CA GLN A 49 0.26 -18.58 -6.31
C GLN A 49 1.38 -18.11 -5.39
N LEU A 50 2.50 -18.82 -5.34
CA LEU A 50 3.70 -18.40 -4.59
C LEU A 50 4.27 -17.08 -5.12
N LYS A 51 4.32 -16.90 -6.44
CA LYS A 51 4.76 -15.64 -7.05
C LYS A 51 3.87 -14.47 -6.65
N LYS A 52 2.55 -14.69 -6.62
CA LYS A 52 1.60 -13.68 -6.14
C LYS A 52 1.88 -13.33 -4.67
N GLN A 53 2.16 -14.33 -3.84
CA GLN A 53 2.49 -14.13 -2.43
C GLN A 53 3.74 -13.27 -2.26
N GLU A 54 4.79 -13.54 -3.04
CA GLU A 54 6.00 -12.74 -3.06
C GLU A 54 5.71 -11.29 -3.48
N GLN A 55 4.87 -11.12 -4.49
CA GLN A 55 4.44 -9.80 -4.95
C GLN A 55 3.69 -9.05 -3.85
N VAL A 56 2.79 -9.71 -3.13
CA VAL A 56 2.08 -9.12 -1.98
C VAL A 56 3.08 -8.65 -0.94
N GLN A 57 4.09 -9.46 -0.60
CA GLN A 57 5.11 -9.09 0.38
C GLN A 57 5.89 -7.84 -0.05
N GLN A 58 6.25 -7.74 -1.33
CA GLN A 58 6.93 -6.55 -1.86
C GLN A 58 6.03 -5.32 -1.80
N MET A 59 4.76 -5.47 -2.16
CA MET A 59 3.78 -4.40 -2.10
C MET A 59 3.53 -3.93 -0.66
N GLN A 60 3.54 -4.85 0.30
CA GLN A 60 3.42 -4.50 1.73
C GLN A 60 4.61 -3.68 2.22
N LYS A 61 5.83 -3.98 1.75
CA LYS A 61 7.01 -3.15 2.03
C LYS A 61 6.86 -1.75 1.46
N GLN A 62 6.39 -1.65 0.22
CA GLN A 62 6.09 -0.36 -0.40
C GLN A 62 5.04 0.41 0.38
N LEU A 63 4.01 -0.28 0.88
CA LEU A 63 2.96 0.32 1.68
C LEU A 63 3.53 0.94 2.96
N GLU A 64 4.41 0.22 3.66
CA GLU A 64 5.06 0.74 4.87
C GLU A 64 5.93 1.96 4.57
N GLU A 65 6.66 1.94 3.45
CA GLU A 65 7.44 3.10 3.01
C GLU A 65 6.56 4.31 2.70
N GLN A 66 5.41 4.09 2.04
CA GLN A 66 4.46 5.15 1.72
C GLN A 66 3.80 5.73 2.98
N LYS A 67 3.49 4.88 3.95
CA LYS A 67 2.95 5.32 5.25
C LYS A 67 3.96 6.18 6.00
N LYS A 68 5.23 5.78 6.00
CA LYS A 68 6.30 6.57 6.62
C LYS A 68 6.46 7.91 5.94
N LYS A 69 6.39 7.93 4.61
CA LYS A 69 6.43 9.17 3.85
C LYS A 69 5.29 10.12 4.25
N LEU A 70 4.09 9.56 4.45
CA LEU A 70 2.95 10.34 4.92
C LEU A 70 3.22 10.95 6.30
N GLU A 71 3.74 10.14 7.24
CA GLU A 71 4.11 10.62 8.58
C GLU A 71 5.12 11.77 8.50
N ASP A 72 6.14 11.63 7.65
CA ASP A 72 7.16 12.66 7.45
C ASP A 72 6.55 13.94 6.88
N MET A 73 5.61 13.83 5.95
CA MET A 73 4.92 14.97 5.37
C MET A 73 4.04 15.68 6.41
N GLN A 74 3.30 14.91 7.20
CA GLN A 74 2.46 15.44 8.28
C GLN A 74 3.33 16.16 9.33
N GLU A 75 4.43 15.57 9.72
CA GLU A 75 5.37 16.16 10.66
C GLU A 75 6.01 17.45 10.09
N GLY A 76 6.34 17.43 8.80
CA GLY A 76 6.85 18.62 8.12
C GLY A 76 5.86 19.78 8.15
N ALA A 77 4.58 19.50 7.89
CA ALA A 77 3.53 20.53 7.96
C ALA A 77 3.33 21.03 9.38
N ARG A 78 3.35 20.15 10.37
CA ARG A 78 3.23 20.51 11.79
C ARG A 78 4.37 21.41 12.23
N LYS A 79 5.61 21.06 11.88
CA LYS A 79 6.81 21.87 12.19
C LYS A 79 6.81 23.22 11.49
N ALA A 80 6.19 23.31 10.32
CA ALA A 80 6.01 24.56 9.60
C ALA A 80 4.95 25.47 10.23
N GLY A 81 4.25 25.00 11.28
CA GLY A 81 3.29 25.80 12.04
C GLY A 81 1.84 25.66 11.60
N PHE A 82 1.53 24.71 10.73
CA PHE A 82 0.15 24.48 10.27
C PHE A 82 -0.65 23.65 11.27
N GLY A 83 -1.97 23.86 11.29
CA GLY A 83 -2.88 23.16 12.18
C GLY A 83 -3.38 21.82 11.61
N ASN A 84 -4.15 21.09 12.41
CA ASN A 84 -4.66 19.75 12.08
C ASN A 84 -5.44 19.71 10.76
N ALA A 85 -6.17 20.77 10.41
CA ALA A 85 -6.93 20.83 9.17
C ALA A 85 -6.04 20.71 7.92
N VAL A 86 -4.74 21.00 8.04
CA VAL A 86 -3.76 20.91 6.96
C VAL A 86 -3.09 19.55 6.93
N TYR A 87 -2.56 19.06 8.05
CA TYR A 87 -1.77 17.83 8.07
C TYR A 87 -2.59 16.56 8.40
N GLU A 88 -3.85 16.72 8.81
CA GLU A 88 -4.80 15.61 9.03
C GLU A 88 -6.13 15.94 8.32
N PRO A 89 -6.11 16.07 6.99
CA PRO A 89 -7.33 16.39 6.25
C PRO A 89 -8.33 15.24 6.22
#